data_ae9bd111ada9124a906825e7bbd7f0a8
#
_entry.id   ae9bd111ada9124a906825e7bbd7f0a8
#
_cell.length_a   1.000
_cell.length_b   1.000
_cell.length_c   1.000
_cell.angle_alpha   90.00
_cell.angle_beta   90.00
_cell.angle_gamma   90.00
#
_symmetry.space_group_name_H-M   'P 1'
#
loop_
_entity.id
_entity.type
_entity.pdbx_description
1 polymer ?
#
loop_
_entity_poly.entity_id
_entity_poly.type
_entity_poly.pdbx_seq_one_letter_code
_entity_poly.pdbx_strand_id
1 'polypeptide(L)'
;MGDMDEDRVYDDRRRETVAYLATGRGVATARVASDRVGRFALAHRCVVRDVAATADRVYAATPEGVLATDAGGASATGGQAAPSQAELESLGFPDAVAVTASDGAVLAADADGTVARHSDDVWEPVGTVEEVRTLSGDLVAASDGVYRPVGGELRNFGLDAVRDVAGTGVPLAATDDGLYRLGNGWLSEREGAFAVVGAGVVDGGPEECAHAATAETLYAREGDKWAPVGLPTEEAIADVAYGECVYAVTGDGTFLVEADPERTADGTGGWRHRSLGLPEVTALAVV
;
A
#
# COMPACT_ATOMS: atom_id res chain seq x y z
N MET A 1 -8.35 50.93 10.63
CA MET A 1 -7.98 50.52 9.26
C MET A 1 -6.65 49.84 9.43
N GLY A 2 -6.69 48.61 9.66
CA GLY A 2 -5.58 47.74 10.00
C GLY A 2 -6.15 46.40 10.40
N ASP A 3 -5.51 45.35 10.08
CA ASP A 3 -5.79 43.98 10.55
C ASP A 3 -6.78 43.14 9.73
N MET A 4 -6.39 42.84 8.53
CA MET A 4 -6.98 41.74 7.74
C MET A 4 -5.99 41.00 6.85
N ASP A 5 -4.70 40.98 7.17
CA ASP A 5 -3.69 40.33 6.34
C ASP A 5 -2.79 39.32 7.08
N GLU A 6 -2.95 39.16 8.40
CA GLU A 6 -2.15 38.20 9.18
C GLU A 6 -2.77 36.80 9.31
N ASP A 7 -4.07 36.64 9.09
CA ASP A 7 -4.76 35.34 9.23
C ASP A 7 -4.60 34.38 8.03
N ARG A 8 -4.03 34.83 6.93
CA ARG A 8 -3.83 33.99 5.72
C ARG A 8 -2.52 33.20 5.69
N VAL A 9 -1.60 33.45 6.60
CA VAL A 9 -0.27 32.82 6.60
C VAL A 9 -0.23 31.52 7.42
N TYR A 10 -1.25 31.23 8.23
CA TYR A 10 -1.26 30.08 9.13
C TYR A 10 -2.09 28.89 8.66
N ASP A 11 -2.84 29.01 7.58
CA ASP A 11 -3.75 27.94 7.11
C ASP A 11 -3.10 27.00 6.07
N ASP A 12 -1.86 27.22 5.70
CA ASP A 12 -1.11 26.41 4.74
C ASP A 12 -0.19 25.37 5.45
N ARG A 13 -0.63 24.81 6.58
CA ARG A 13 -0.08 23.57 7.12
C ARG A 13 -0.63 22.41 6.28
N ARG A 14 -0.05 22.23 5.11
CA ARG A 14 -0.28 21.06 4.26
C ARG A 14 -0.10 19.83 5.11
N ARG A 15 -1.10 18.96 5.11
CA ARG A 15 -0.98 17.63 5.71
C ARG A 15 0.20 16.96 5.04
N GLU A 16 1.12 16.44 5.81
CA GLU A 16 2.28 15.71 5.31
C GLU A 16 1.89 14.23 5.35
N THR A 17 1.83 13.59 4.19
CA THR A 17 1.64 12.12 4.10
C THR A 17 2.92 11.43 4.51
N VAL A 18 2.81 10.40 5.34
CA VAL A 18 3.91 9.52 5.70
C VAL A 18 3.74 8.19 4.97
N ALA A 19 4.69 7.89 4.10
CA ALA A 19 4.77 6.59 3.43
C ALA A 19 5.69 5.65 4.21
N TYR A 20 5.26 4.40 4.37
CA TYR A 20 6.00 3.30 4.99
C TYR A 20 6.31 2.26 3.93
N LEU A 21 7.55 1.84 3.83
CA LEU A 21 8.03 0.91 2.83
C LEU A 21 8.58 -0.34 3.50
N ALA A 22 8.13 -1.51 3.04
CA ALA A 22 8.74 -2.79 3.37
C ALA A 22 10.01 -2.97 2.53
N THR A 23 11.12 -3.27 3.19
CA THR A 23 12.41 -3.50 2.52
C THR A 23 13.15 -4.66 3.14
N GLY A 24 14.07 -5.28 2.41
CA GLY A 24 14.98 -6.30 2.96
C GLY A 24 15.88 -5.80 4.10
N ARG A 25 15.88 -4.48 4.38
CA ARG A 25 16.69 -3.84 5.44
C ARG A 25 15.88 -3.30 6.60
N GLY A 26 14.57 -3.22 6.46
CA GLY A 26 13.68 -2.73 7.49
C GLY A 26 12.48 -1.96 6.97
N VAL A 27 11.74 -1.39 7.91
CA VAL A 27 10.71 -0.39 7.61
C VAL A 27 11.38 0.93 7.32
N ALA A 28 11.24 1.43 6.10
CA ALA A 28 11.66 2.79 5.75
C ALA A 28 10.44 3.72 5.75
N THR A 29 10.68 5.00 6.06
CA THR A 29 9.64 6.03 5.99
C THR A 29 10.05 7.10 5.00
N ALA A 30 9.11 7.60 4.21
CA ALA A 30 9.27 8.78 3.38
C ALA A 30 8.15 9.77 3.67
N ARG A 31 8.50 11.05 3.85
CA ARG A 31 7.52 12.11 4.05
C ARG A 31 7.26 12.80 2.73
N VAL A 32 5.99 12.97 2.43
CA VAL A 32 5.55 13.62 1.19
C VAL A 32 4.69 14.83 1.52
N ALA A 33 5.09 15.97 1.02
CA ALA A 33 4.33 17.22 1.13
C ALA A 33 3.81 17.60 -0.27
N SER A 34 2.51 17.44 -0.47
CA SER A 34 1.87 17.53 -1.80
C SER A 34 2.49 16.52 -2.78
N ASP A 35 3.20 17.01 -3.81
CA ASP A 35 3.87 16.21 -4.85
C ASP A 35 5.39 16.10 -4.65
N ARG A 36 5.91 16.44 -3.46
CA ARG A 36 7.36 16.45 -3.18
C ARG A 36 7.75 15.42 -2.14
N VAL A 37 8.60 14.50 -2.53
CA VAL A 37 9.22 13.55 -1.62
C VAL A 37 10.29 14.27 -0.80
N GLY A 38 10.02 14.43 0.49
CA GLY A 38 10.89 15.09 1.46
C GLY A 38 11.92 14.16 2.08
N ARG A 39 11.99 14.14 3.41
CA ARG A 39 12.93 13.30 4.15
C ARG A 39 12.50 11.84 4.09
N PHE A 40 13.49 10.96 4.02
CA PHE A 40 13.28 9.53 4.21
C PHE A 40 14.30 8.99 5.23
N ALA A 41 13.93 7.94 5.93
CA ALA A 41 14.76 7.33 6.96
C ALA A 41 14.41 5.85 7.12
N LEU A 42 15.37 5.05 7.58
CA LEU A 42 15.11 3.70 8.04
C LEU A 42 14.59 3.79 9.48
N ALA A 43 13.30 3.50 9.68
CA ALA A 43 12.64 3.60 10.98
C ALA A 43 12.95 2.42 11.89
N HIS A 44 13.05 1.21 11.33
CA HIS A 44 13.37 -0.01 12.08
C HIS A 44 14.19 -0.97 11.21
N ARG A 45 15.14 -1.69 11.82
CA ARG A 45 16.04 -2.62 11.12
C ARG A 45 15.63 -4.06 11.36
N CYS A 46 15.03 -4.67 10.36
CA CYS A 46 14.69 -6.09 10.28
C CYS A 46 14.44 -6.43 8.80
N VAL A 47 14.19 -7.67 8.46
CA VAL A 47 13.63 -8.02 7.15
C VAL A 47 12.13 -7.76 7.21
N VAL A 48 11.61 -6.92 6.33
CA VAL A 48 10.17 -6.65 6.22
C VAL A 48 9.70 -7.15 4.88
N ARG A 49 8.66 -7.96 4.88
CA ARG A 49 8.10 -8.60 3.69
C ARG A 49 6.89 -7.84 3.16
N ASP A 50 6.11 -7.25 4.08
CA ASP A 50 4.90 -6.52 3.76
C ASP A 50 4.58 -5.46 4.83
N VAL A 51 3.84 -4.41 4.45
CA VAL A 51 3.37 -3.35 5.36
C VAL A 51 1.92 -2.99 5.07
N ALA A 52 1.18 -2.74 6.13
CA ALA A 52 -0.18 -2.19 6.06
C ALA A 52 -0.33 -1.02 7.03
N ALA A 53 -1.25 -0.12 6.75
CA ALA A 53 -1.54 1.01 7.62
C ALA A 53 -3.05 1.24 7.79
N THR A 54 -3.40 1.70 8.98
CA THR A 54 -4.67 2.38 9.26
C THR A 54 -4.37 3.84 9.59
N ALA A 55 -5.39 4.66 9.81
CA ALA A 55 -5.18 6.05 10.23
C ALA A 55 -4.31 6.19 11.50
N ASP A 56 -4.35 5.19 12.40
CA ASP A 56 -3.74 5.26 13.72
C ASP A 56 -2.52 4.34 13.88
N ARG A 57 -2.40 3.28 13.12
CA ARG A 57 -1.34 2.25 13.29
C ARG A 57 -0.77 1.76 11.98
N VAL A 58 0.49 1.36 12.02
CA VAL A 58 1.22 0.69 10.94
C VAL A 58 1.62 -0.69 11.41
N TYR A 59 1.50 -1.66 10.51
CA TYR A 59 1.81 -3.06 10.72
C TYR A 59 2.86 -3.52 9.72
N ALA A 60 3.78 -4.38 10.15
CA ALA A 60 4.83 -4.94 9.32
C ALA A 60 4.89 -6.46 9.47
N ALA A 61 4.82 -7.18 8.36
CA ALA A 61 5.04 -8.63 8.34
C ALA A 61 6.53 -8.93 8.26
N THR A 62 7.05 -9.70 9.22
CA THR A 62 8.46 -10.04 9.35
C THR A 62 8.67 -11.52 9.66
N PRO A 63 9.89 -12.08 9.51
CA PRO A 63 10.20 -13.44 9.95
C PRO A 63 9.95 -13.66 11.44
N GLU A 64 10.13 -12.63 12.27
CA GLU A 64 9.90 -12.70 13.71
C GLU A 64 8.41 -12.63 14.06
N GLY A 65 7.57 -12.18 13.16
CA GLY A 65 6.12 -12.04 13.30
C GLY A 65 5.60 -10.69 12.81
N VAL A 66 4.36 -10.40 13.17
CA VAL A 66 3.75 -9.10 12.91
C VAL A 66 4.19 -8.10 13.95
N LEU A 67 4.77 -7.00 13.49
CA LEU A 67 5.14 -5.85 14.30
C LEU A 67 4.17 -4.71 14.07
N ALA A 68 3.91 -3.89 15.10
CA ALA A 68 3.04 -2.73 14.98
C ALA A 68 3.64 -1.49 15.65
N THR A 69 3.26 -0.31 15.16
CA THR A 69 3.59 0.99 15.77
C THR A 69 2.47 1.99 15.50
N ASP A 70 2.39 3.05 16.28
CA ASP A 70 1.44 4.13 16.02
C ASP A 70 1.79 4.83 14.71
N ALA A 71 0.77 5.10 13.89
CA ALA A 71 0.88 5.89 12.69
C ALA A 71 1.21 7.33 13.07
N GLY A 72 2.20 7.91 12.42
CA GLY A 72 2.60 9.28 12.72
C GLY A 72 3.51 9.44 13.93
N GLY A 73 4.24 8.40 14.38
CA GLY A 73 5.23 8.40 15.47
C GLY A 73 6.38 9.43 15.36
N ALA A 74 6.14 10.52 14.67
CA ALA A 74 6.89 11.76 14.71
C ALA A 74 5.93 12.86 15.20
N SER A 75 5.83 12.96 16.53
CA SER A 75 5.13 14.00 17.29
C SER A 75 4.88 15.30 16.52
N ALA A 76 3.62 15.74 16.52
CA ALA A 76 3.16 17.07 16.10
C ALA A 76 3.72 18.24 16.93
N THR A 77 4.82 18.06 17.65
CA THR A 77 5.55 19.13 18.32
C THR A 77 6.81 19.45 17.53
N GLY A 78 6.80 20.60 16.86
CA GLY A 78 7.79 21.17 15.96
C GLY A 78 9.26 21.13 16.39
N GLY A 79 9.83 19.95 16.52
CA GLY A 79 11.23 19.69 16.79
C GLY A 79 11.85 18.84 15.70
N GLN A 80 13.03 19.23 15.25
CA GLN A 80 13.88 18.56 14.24
C GLN A 80 14.43 17.20 14.73
N ALA A 81 13.61 16.33 15.29
CA ALA A 81 14.06 14.98 15.57
C ALA A 81 13.84 14.15 14.29
N ALA A 82 14.93 13.53 13.79
CA ALA A 82 14.81 12.36 12.94
C ALA A 82 13.84 11.38 13.64
N PRO A 83 13.04 10.58 12.93
CA PRO A 83 12.23 9.55 13.57
C PRO A 83 13.22 8.67 14.35
N SER A 84 13.31 8.91 15.65
CA SER A 84 14.02 8.02 16.56
C SER A 84 13.30 6.71 16.46
N GLN A 85 14.02 5.62 16.26
CA GLN A 85 13.59 4.24 16.13
C GLN A 85 12.19 4.07 16.76
N ALA A 86 11.15 4.02 15.90
CA ALA A 86 9.81 3.72 16.38
C ALA A 86 9.91 2.37 17.09
N GLU A 87 9.58 2.31 18.35
CA GLU A 87 9.49 1.04 19.05
C GLU A 87 8.35 0.27 18.40
N LEU A 88 8.71 -0.74 17.60
CA LEU A 88 7.76 -1.68 17.05
C LEU A 88 7.40 -2.70 18.11
N GLU A 89 6.14 -2.74 18.45
CA GLU A 89 5.57 -3.74 19.35
C GLU A 89 5.34 -5.05 18.58
N SER A 90 5.75 -6.18 19.16
CA SER A 90 5.45 -7.48 18.58
C SER A 90 4.03 -7.90 18.94
N LEU A 91 3.24 -8.19 17.92
CA LEU A 91 1.92 -8.79 18.06
C LEU A 91 1.97 -10.34 18.02
N GLY A 92 3.15 -10.92 17.83
CA GLY A 92 3.31 -12.36 17.61
C GLY A 92 3.09 -12.76 16.15
N PHE A 93 2.59 -13.98 15.90
CA PHE A 93 2.37 -14.59 14.59
C PHE A 93 3.67 -14.74 13.77
N PRO A 94 4.58 -15.65 14.17
CA PRO A 94 5.89 -15.81 13.54
C PRO A 94 5.83 -16.18 12.07
N ASP A 95 6.91 -15.91 11.34
CA ASP A 95 7.05 -16.13 9.90
C ASP A 95 5.99 -15.43 9.02
N ALA A 96 5.48 -14.28 9.48
CA ALA A 96 4.53 -13.50 8.70
C ALA A 96 5.11 -13.11 7.32
N VAL A 97 4.34 -13.35 6.26
CA VAL A 97 4.70 -13.02 4.86
C VAL A 97 3.85 -11.89 4.31
N ALA A 98 2.62 -11.75 4.77
CA ALA A 98 1.69 -10.71 4.35
C ALA A 98 0.85 -10.21 5.52
N VAL A 99 0.46 -8.94 5.49
CA VAL A 99 -0.39 -8.31 6.50
C VAL A 99 -1.32 -7.29 5.85
N THR A 100 -2.56 -7.24 6.31
CA THR A 100 -3.51 -6.17 5.96
C THR A 100 -4.27 -5.72 7.18
N ALA A 101 -4.72 -4.48 7.18
CA ALA A 101 -5.52 -3.92 8.27
C ALA A 101 -6.67 -3.10 7.69
N SER A 102 -7.88 -3.41 8.13
CA SER A 102 -9.10 -2.68 7.75
C SER A 102 -10.16 -2.82 8.83
N ASP A 103 -10.97 -1.77 9.02
CA ASP A 103 -12.15 -1.77 9.92
C ASP A 103 -11.87 -2.28 11.34
N GLY A 104 -10.66 -2.00 11.87
CA GLY A 104 -10.25 -2.41 13.21
C GLY A 104 -9.82 -3.87 13.32
N ALA A 105 -9.76 -4.62 12.22
CA ALA A 105 -9.24 -5.98 12.16
C ALA A 105 -7.89 -6.01 11.43
N VAL A 106 -6.97 -6.85 11.92
CA VAL A 106 -5.73 -7.17 11.24
C VAL A 106 -5.79 -8.62 10.77
N LEU A 107 -5.48 -8.85 9.51
CA LEU A 107 -5.25 -10.18 8.96
C LEU A 107 -3.76 -10.32 8.64
N ALA A 108 -3.19 -11.48 8.93
CA ALA A 108 -1.85 -11.84 8.51
C ALA A 108 -1.82 -13.26 7.98
N ALA A 109 -0.82 -13.52 7.16
CA ALA A 109 -0.53 -14.86 6.67
C ALA A 109 0.94 -15.21 6.91
N ASP A 110 1.21 -16.46 7.26
CA ASP A 110 2.56 -16.98 7.45
C ASP A 110 3.08 -17.72 6.22
N ALA A 111 4.35 -18.12 6.26
CA ALA A 111 5.01 -18.82 5.17
C ALA A 111 4.46 -20.24 4.91
N ASP A 112 3.78 -20.84 5.88
CA ASP A 112 3.11 -22.13 5.75
C ASP A 112 1.69 -22.02 5.16
N GLY A 113 1.26 -20.78 4.85
CA GLY A 113 -0.04 -20.47 4.27
C GLY A 113 -1.16 -20.33 5.30
N THR A 114 -0.88 -20.33 6.59
CA THR A 114 -1.89 -20.08 7.62
C THR A 114 -2.31 -18.62 7.57
N VAL A 115 -3.60 -18.35 7.45
CA VAL A 115 -4.18 -17.02 7.55
C VAL A 115 -4.89 -16.90 8.91
N ALA A 116 -4.60 -15.83 9.64
CA ALA A 116 -5.20 -15.58 10.95
C ALA A 116 -5.65 -14.12 11.08
N ARG A 117 -6.65 -13.92 11.92
CA ARG A 117 -7.17 -12.62 12.32
C ARG A 117 -6.69 -12.28 13.72
N HIS A 118 -6.21 -11.06 13.91
CA HIS A 118 -5.88 -10.51 15.21
C HIS A 118 -7.06 -9.72 15.77
N SER A 119 -7.50 -10.09 16.96
CA SER A 119 -8.51 -9.36 17.74
C SER A 119 -8.27 -9.62 19.24
N ASP A 120 -8.51 -8.62 20.07
CA ASP A 120 -8.36 -8.72 21.53
C ASP A 120 -7.01 -9.33 21.97
N ASP A 121 -5.91 -8.91 21.31
CA ASP A 121 -4.53 -9.39 21.53
C ASP A 121 -4.31 -10.89 21.23
N VAL A 122 -5.20 -11.52 20.49
CA VAL A 122 -5.12 -12.95 20.13
C VAL A 122 -5.20 -13.14 18.62
N TRP A 123 -4.38 -14.04 18.09
CA TRP A 123 -4.47 -14.52 16.70
C TRP A 123 -5.39 -15.73 16.61
N GLU A 124 -6.47 -15.60 15.86
CA GLU A 124 -7.43 -16.67 15.57
C GLU A 124 -7.23 -17.16 14.12
N PRO A 125 -6.81 -18.42 13.89
CA PRO A 125 -6.69 -18.96 12.55
C PRO A 125 -8.06 -18.98 11.84
N VAL A 126 -8.09 -18.52 10.58
CA VAL A 126 -9.29 -18.56 9.73
C VAL A 126 -9.19 -19.57 8.59
N GLY A 127 -8.01 -20.13 8.36
CA GLY A 127 -7.78 -21.20 7.39
C GLY A 127 -6.34 -21.25 6.88
N THR A 128 -6.12 -22.13 5.90
CA THR A 128 -4.82 -22.30 5.24
C THR A 128 -5.01 -22.30 3.73
N VAL A 129 -4.09 -21.69 2.99
CA VAL A 129 -4.05 -21.62 1.54
C VAL A 129 -2.67 -22.05 1.04
N GLU A 130 -2.55 -22.37 -0.25
CA GLU A 130 -1.26 -22.60 -0.87
C GLU A 130 -0.57 -21.28 -1.19
N GLU A 131 0.70 -21.16 -0.88
CA GLU A 131 1.59 -20.07 -1.28
C GLU A 131 0.92 -18.69 -1.30
N VAL A 132 0.77 -18.08 -0.12
CA VAL A 132 0.23 -16.71 0.02
C VAL A 132 1.07 -15.73 -0.78
N ARG A 133 0.42 -14.86 -1.54
CA ARG A 133 1.04 -13.78 -2.31
C ARG A 133 0.90 -12.45 -1.60
N THR A 134 -0.34 -12.02 -1.35
CA THR A 134 -0.65 -10.72 -0.74
C THR A 134 -1.99 -10.76 -0.03
N LEU A 135 -2.23 -9.79 0.83
CA LEU A 135 -3.48 -9.54 1.51
C LEU A 135 -3.92 -8.10 1.26
N SER A 136 -5.21 -7.89 0.98
CA SER A 136 -5.76 -6.53 0.86
C SER A 136 -7.22 -6.50 1.35
N GLY A 137 -7.48 -5.70 2.39
CA GLY A 137 -8.78 -5.69 3.04
C GLY A 137 -9.13 -7.07 3.62
N ASP A 138 -10.18 -7.71 3.12
CA ASP A 138 -10.58 -9.07 3.47
C ASP A 138 -10.22 -10.11 2.39
N LEU A 139 -9.45 -9.74 1.38
CA LEU A 139 -8.99 -10.63 0.33
C LEU A 139 -7.63 -11.24 0.68
N VAL A 140 -7.49 -12.51 0.33
CA VAL A 140 -6.24 -13.28 0.40
C VAL A 140 -5.93 -13.76 -1.01
N ALA A 141 -4.82 -13.30 -1.56
CA ALA A 141 -4.27 -13.81 -2.82
C ALA A 141 -3.36 -14.99 -2.53
N ALA A 142 -3.61 -16.11 -3.18
CA ALA A 142 -2.78 -17.30 -3.14
C ALA A 142 -2.52 -17.81 -4.55
N SER A 143 -1.54 -18.69 -4.72
CA SER A 143 -1.21 -19.25 -6.03
C SER A 143 -2.37 -19.99 -6.70
N ASP A 144 -3.26 -20.58 -5.89
CA ASP A 144 -4.40 -21.39 -6.27
C ASP A 144 -5.76 -20.67 -6.18
N GLY A 145 -5.76 -19.36 -5.94
CA GLY A 145 -7.01 -18.59 -5.97
C GLY A 145 -7.04 -17.33 -5.13
N VAL A 146 -8.20 -16.67 -5.17
CA VAL A 146 -8.55 -15.59 -4.26
C VAL A 146 -9.49 -16.13 -3.19
N TYR A 147 -9.17 -15.85 -1.93
CA TYR A 147 -9.96 -16.29 -0.78
C TYR A 147 -10.47 -15.11 0.05
N ARG A 148 -11.52 -15.35 0.81
CA ARG A 148 -12.07 -14.42 1.81
C ARG A 148 -12.48 -15.14 3.08
N PRO A 149 -12.28 -14.58 4.27
CA PRO A 149 -12.89 -15.07 5.50
C PRO A 149 -14.42 -14.88 5.46
N VAL A 150 -15.16 -15.97 5.53
CA VAL A 150 -16.63 -15.96 5.58
C VAL A 150 -17.08 -16.90 6.70
N GLY A 151 -17.70 -16.33 7.74
CA GLY A 151 -18.18 -17.13 8.88
C GLY A 151 -17.05 -17.77 9.70
N GLY A 152 -15.84 -17.21 9.68
CA GLY A 152 -14.66 -17.72 10.40
C GLY A 152 -13.84 -18.74 9.62
N GLU A 153 -14.17 -19.00 8.35
CA GLU A 153 -13.44 -19.92 7.49
C GLU A 153 -13.06 -19.23 6.17
N LEU A 154 -11.94 -19.63 5.55
CA LEU A 154 -11.54 -19.16 4.23
C LEU A 154 -12.38 -19.85 3.15
N ARG A 155 -12.99 -19.05 2.27
CA ARG A 155 -13.69 -19.55 1.07
C ARG A 155 -12.95 -19.12 -0.16
N ASN A 156 -12.75 -20.06 -1.08
CA ASN A 156 -12.20 -19.80 -2.40
C ASN A 156 -13.26 -19.14 -3.31
N PHE A 157 -12.90 -18.02 -3.92
CA PHE A 157 -13.71 -17.26 -4.87
C PHE A 157 -13.29 -17.48 -6.32
N GLY A 158 -12.35 -18.38 -6.56
CA GLY A 158 -11.86 -18.71 -7.90
C GLY A 158 -10.62 -17.93 -8.30
N LEU A 159 -10.31 -17.93 -9.58
CA LEU A 159 -9.06 -17.57 -10.23
C LEU A 159 -7.92 -18.54 -9.91
N ASP A 160 -6.91 -18.53 -10.78
CA ASP A 160 -5.66 -19.25 -10.62
C ASP A 160 -4.50 -18.30 -10.92
N ALA A 161 -3.31 -18.65 -10.49
CA ALA A 161 -2.08 -17.88 -10.73
C ALA A 161 -2.19 -16.42 -10.30
N VAL A 162 -2.87 -16.18 -9.16
CA VAL A 162 -3.07 -14.85 -8.60
C VAL A 162 -1.73 -14.32 -8.08
N ARG A 163 -1.44 -13.07 -8.41
CA ARG A 163 -0.23 -12.36 -8.00
C ARG A 163 -0.52 -11.35 -6.91
N ASP A 164 -1.63 -10.61 -7.08
CA ASP A 164 -1.98 -9.52 -6.20
C ASP A 164 -3.49 -9.27 -6.20
N VAL A 165 -4.02 -8.64 -5.14
CA VAL A 165 -5.42 -8.29 -5.00
C VAL A 165 -5.59 -6.89 -4.42
N ALA A 166 -6.66 -6.21 -4.82
CA ALA A 166 -7.11 -4.98 -4.19
C ALA A 166 -8.51 -5.19 -3.61
N GLY A 167 -8.64 -5.02 -2.28
CA GLY A 167 -9.90 -5.22 -1.55
C GLY A 167 -10.71 -3.96 -1.30
N THR A 168 -10.16 -2.78 -1.59
CA THR A 168 -10.87 -1.50 -1.44
C THR A 168 -11.82 -1.28 -2.61
N GLY A 169 -13.06 -0.88 -2.31
CA GLY A 169 -14.09 -0.65 -3.31
C GLY A 169 -14.52 -1.92 -4.04
N VAL A 170 -14.50 -1.90 -5.38
CA VAL A 170 -14.77 -3.09 -6.18
C VAL A 170 -13.53 -3.97 -6.23
N PRO A 171 -13.58 -5.21 -5.72
CA PRO A 171 -12.39 -6.06 -5.67
C PRO A 171 -11.77 -6.33 -7.04
N LEU A 172 -10.45 -6.23 -7.10
CA LEU A 172 -9.63 -6.51 -8.28
C LEU A 172 -8.61 -7.59 -7.97
N ALA A 173 -8.19 -8.32 -9.01
CA ALA A 173 -7.13 -9.32 -8.92
C ALA A 173 -6.21 -9.26 -10.14
N ALA A 174 -4.90 -9.23 -9.89
CA ALA A 174 -3.84 -9.36 -10.88
C ALA A 174 -3.40 -10.83 -10.95
N THR A 175 -3.30 -11.37 -12.16
CA THR A 175 -2.90 -12.75 -12.42
C THR A 175 -1.87 -12.84 -13.55
N ASP A 176 -1.31 -14.02 -13.76
CA ASP A 176 -0.43 -14.25 -14.90
C ASP A 176 -1.12 -14.12 -16.26
N ASP A 177 -2.46 -14.26 -16.31
CA ASP A 177 -3.24 -14.24 -17.55
C ASP A 177 -3.97 -12.90 -17.77
N GLY A 178 -4.26 -12.15 -16.70
CA GLY A 178 -5.05 -10.95 -16.82
C GLY A 178 -5.30 -10.19 -15.55
N LEU A 179 -5.99 -9.09 -15.70
CA LEU A 179 -6.58 -8.28 -14.65
C LEU A 179 -8.08 -8.57 -14.60
N TYR A 180 -8.58 -8.83 -13.41
CA TYR A 180 -9.98 -9.22 -13.18
C TYR A 180 -10.64 -8.35 -12.14
N ARG A 181 -11.96 -8.16 -12.30
CA ARG A 181 -12.84 -7.46 -11.37
C ARG A 181 -13.92 -8.40 -10.85
N LEU A 182 -14.17 -8.38 -9.56
CA LEU A 182 -15.24 -9.18 -8.95
C LEU A 182 -16.60 -8.51 -9.16
N GLY A 183 -17.53 -9.25 -9.74
CA GLY A 183 -18.94 -8.92 -9.89
C GLY A 183 -19.80 -10.11 -9.42
N ASN A 184 -20.65 -10.62 -10.28
CA ASN A 184 -21.33 -11.92 -10.06
C ASN A 184 -20.40 -13.13 -10.32
N GLY A 185 -19.12 -12.94 -10.27
CA GLY A 185 -17.98 -13.76 -10.58
C GLY A 185 -16.87 -12.87 -11.10
N TRP A 186 -15.71 -13.43 -11.40
CA TRP A 186 -14.59 -12.69 -11.95
C TRP A 186 -14.83 -12.35 -13.43
N LEU A 187 -14.75 -11.07 -13.73
CA LEU A 187 -14.89 -10.50 -15.06
C LEU A 187 -13.52 -10.03 -15.53
N SER A 188 -13.08 -10.48 -16.71
CA SER A 188 -11.83 -10.03 -17.30
C SER A 188 -11.93 -8.55 -17.68
N GLU A 189 -11.00 -7.75 -17.20
CA GLU A 189 -10.87 -6.32 -17.50
C GLU A 189 -9.80 -6.08 -18.57
N ARG A 190 -8.70 -6.86 -18.51
CA ARG A 190 -7.58 -6.76 -19.44
C ARG A 190 -6.76 -8.06 -19.49
N GLU A 191 -6.33 -8.47 -20.67
CA GLU A 191 -5.41 -9.59 -20.86
C GLU A 191 -3.95 -9.15 -20.63
N GLY A 192 -3.10 -10.08 -20.19
CA GLY A 192 -1.67 -9.88 -19.95
C GLY A 192 -1.26 -10.29 -18.55
N ALA A 193 0.03 -10.45 -18.31
CA ALA A 193 0.56 -10.78 -16.99
C ALA A 193 0.64 -9.52 -16.13
N PHE A 194 -0.20 -9.45 -15.11
CA PHE A 194 -0.20 -8.37 -14.13
C PHE A 194 0.43 -8.83 -12.82
N ALA A 195 1.35 -8.03 -12.29
CA ALA A 195 2.07 -8.33 -11.06
C ALA A 195 1.50 -7.59 -9.84
N VAL A 196 0.92 -6.40 -10.06
CA VAL A 196 0.43 -5.51 -9.01
C VAL A 196 -0.95 -4.99 -9.38
N VAL A 197 -1.83 -4.88 -8.39
CA VAL A 197 -3.10 -4.16 -8.51
C VAL A 197 -3.40 -3.43 -7.20
N GLY A 198 -3.71 -2.15 -7.29
CA GLY A 198 -4.14 -1.34 -6.16
C GLY A 198 -5.46 -0.63 -6.46
N ALA A 199 -6.25 -0.39 -5.44
CA ALA A 199 -7.43 0.45 -5.49
C ALA A 199 -7.57 1.26 -4.20
N GLY A 200 -8.05 2.48 -4.30
CA GLY A 200 -8.23 3.36 -3.16
C GLY A 200 -8.90 4.67 -3.53
N VAL A 201 -9.07 5.51 -2.54
CA VAL A 201 -9.62 6.86 -2.71
C VAL A 201 -8.52 7.87 -2.45
N VAL A 202 -8.34 8.80 -3.38
CA VAL A 202 -7.46 9.94 -3.17
C VAL A 202 -8.22 11.02 -2.42
N ASP A 203 -7.60 11.61 -1.40
CA ASP A 203 -8.22 12.65 -0.56
C ASP A 203 -8.71 13.84 -1.39
N GLY A 204 -10.02 14.14 -1.26
CA GLY A 204 -10.67 15.20 -2.02
C GLY A 204 -11.05 14.82 -3.46
N GLY A 205 -10.72 13.61 -3.90
CA GLY A 205 -11.18 13.06 -5.17
C GLY A 205 -12.62 12.56 -5.08
N PRO A 206 -13.36 12.62 -6.20
CA PRO A 206 -14.77 12.23 -6.21
C PRO A 206 -15.00 10.73 -6.30
N GLU A 207 -14.02 9.95 -6.69
CA GLU A 207 -14.18 8.55 -7.08
C GLU A 207 -13.00 7.68 -6.64
N GLU A 208 -13.26 6.38 -6.58
CA GLU A 208 -12.26 5.34 -6.38
C GLU A 208 -11.30 5.30 -7.56
N CYS A 209 -10.01 5.33 -7.26
CA CYS A 209 -8.93 5.16 -8.22
C CYS A 209 -8.44 3.72 -8.19
N ALA A 210 -8.02 3.19 -9.32
CA ALA A 210 -7.37 1.89 -9.39
C ALA A 210 -6.20 1.92 -10.38
N HIS A 211 -5.14 1.24 -10.02
CA HIS A 211 -3.95 1.07 -10.84
C HIS A 211 -3.55 -0.40 -10.89
N ALA A 212 -2.99 -0.82 -12.01
CA ALA A 212 -2.46 -2.16 -12.17
C ALA A 212 -1.17 -2.12 -12.98
N ALA A 213 -0.20 -2.95 -12.63
CA ALA A 213 1.09 -2.95 -13.30
C ALA A 213 1.45 -4.32 -13.86
N THR A 214 1.96 -4.31 -15.09
CA THR A 214 2.76 -5.38 -15.67
C THR A 214 4.24 -5.13 -15.33
N ALA A 215 5.15 -5.99 -15.81
CA ALA A 215 6.59 -5.75 -15.64
C ALA A 215 7.10 -4.45 -16.29
N GLU A 216 6.37 -3.91 -17.29
CA GLU A 216 6.85 -2.79 -18.10
C GLU A 216 5.96 -1.54 -18.01
N THR A 217 4.71 -1.68 -17.59
CA THR A 217 3.72 -0.59 -17.73
C THR A 217 2.78 -0.54 -16.54
N LEU A 218 2.64 0.65 -15.96
CA LEU A 218 1.55 0.98 -15.04
C LEU A 218 0.33 1.42 -15.85
N TYR A 219 -0.85 0.96 -15.47
CA TYR A 219 -2.14 1.36 -16.01
C TYR A 219 -2.97 2.02 -14.93
N ALA A 220 -3.68 3.09 -15.27
CA ALA A 220 -4.72 3.69 -14.46
C ALA A 220 -6.10 3.36 -15.01
N ARG A 221 -7.07 3.20 -14.12
CA ARG A 221 -8.46 2.98 -14.49
C ARG A 221 -9.16 4.31 -14.73
N GLU A 222 -9.71 4.48 -15.92
CA GLU A 222 -10.51 5.64 -16.35
C GLU A 222 -11.93 5.16 -16.71
N GLY A 223 -12.86 5.24 -15.77
CA GLY A 223 -14.18 4.65 -15.90
C GLY A 223 -14.11 3.14 -16.05
N ASP A 224 -14.54 2.61 -17.22
CA ASP A 224 -14.48 1.17 -17.52
C ASP A 224 -13.25 0.76 -18.35
N LYS A 225 -12.24 1.63 -18.48
CA LYS A 225 -11.06 1.38 -19.31
C LYS A 225 -9.77 1.51 -18.49
N TRP A 226 -8.76 0.78 -18.92
CA TRP A 226 -7.40 0.85 -18.42
C TRP A 226 -6.49 1.53 -19.43
N ALA A 227 -5.95 2.69 -19.08
CA ALA A 227 -5.04 3.48 -19.89
C ALA A 227 -3.60 3.38 -19.38
N PRO A 228 -2.59 3.29 -20.24
CA PRO A 228 -1.21 3.28 -19.82
C PRO A 228 -0.80 4.65 -19.26
N VAL A 229 -0.05 4.62 -18.16
CA VAL A 229 0.48 5.81 -17.48
C VAL A 229 1.95 6.00 -17.87
N GLY A 230 2.29 7.22 -18.29
CA GLY A 230 3.69 7.58 -18.55
C GLY A 230 4.45 7.83 -17.25
N LEU A 231 5.37 6.93 -16.89
CA LEU A 231 6.23 7.08 -15.73
C LEU A 231 7.61 7.65 -16.08
N PRO A 232 8.26 8.37 -15.16
CA PRO A 232 9.63 8.87 -15.33
C PRO A 232 10.71 7.81 -15.05
N THR A 233 10.37 6.53 -15.07
CA THR A 233 11.24 5.39 -14.87
C THR A 233 10.80 4.20 -15.73
N GLU A 234 11.74 3.33 -16.07
CA GLU A 234 11.48 2.04 -16.74
C GLU A 234 11.49 0.86 -15.73
N GLU A 235 11.71 1.14 -14.44
CA GLU A 235 11.71 0.12 -13.40
C GLU A 235 10.30 -0.42 -13.15
N ALA A 236 10.19 -1.72 -12.88
CA ALA A 236 8.91 -2.35 -12.57
C ALA A 236 8.33 -1.82 -11.25
N ILE A 237 7.04 -1.53 -11.25
CA ILE A 237 6.31 -1.14 -10.04
C ILE A 237 6.20 -2.35 -9.11
N ALA A 238 6.54 -2.16 -7.85
CA ALA A 238 6.41 -3.15 -6.80
C ALA A 238 5.11 -3.01 -6.02
N ASP A 239 4.62 -1.77 -5.83
CA ASP A 239 3.37 -1.52 -5.12
C ASP A 239 2.82 -0.11 -5.38
N VAL A 240 1.51 0.08 -5.14
CA VAL A 240 0.77 1.33 -5.29
C VAL A 240 -0.11 1.58 -4.07
N ALA A 241 -0.04 2.79 -3.52
CA ALA A 241 -0.84 3.23 -2.37
C ALA A 241 -1.57 4.56 -2.64
N TYR A 242 -2.61 4.84 -1.86
CA TYR A 242 -3.52 5.97 -2.04
C TYR A 242 -3.65 6.77 -0.75
N GLY A 243 -3.62 8.10 -0.87
CA GLY A 243 -3.78 9.06 0.21
C GLY A 243 -4.11 10.43 -0.37
N GLU A 244 -3.36 11.50 -0.04
CA GLU A 244 -3.53 12.82 -0.70
C GLU A 244 -3.28 12.77 -2.23
N CYS A 245 -2.47 11.81 -2.67
CA CYS A 245 -2.15 11.53 -4.07
C CYS A 245 -2.13 10.02 -4.29
N VAL A 246 -1.83 9.60 -5.51
CA VAL A 246 -1.41 8.23 -5.80
C VAL A 246 0.10 8.14 -5.63
N TYR A 247 0.54 7.11 -4.94
CA TYR A 247 1.95 6.82 -4.69
C TYR A 247 2.29 5.46 -5.28
N ALA A 248 3.49 5.33 -5.83
CA ALA A 248 4.00 4.05 -6.29
C ALA A 248 5.46 3.89 -5.89
N VAL A 249 5.92 2.66 -5.84
CA VAL A 249 7.31 2.34 -5.55
C VAL A 249 7.80 1.24 -6.48
N THR A 250 9.06 1.29 -6.86
CA THR A 250 9.73 0.22 -7.61
C THR A 250 10.51 -0.68 -6.67
N GLY A 251 10.80 -1.91 -7.09
CA GLY A 251 11.61 -2.86 -6.32
C GLY A 251 13.03 -2.35 -6.02
N ASP A 252 13.56 -1.47 -6.85
CA ASP A 252 14.88 -0.84 -6.69
C ASP A 252 14.85 0.44 -5.82
N GLY A 253 13.66 0.79 -5.29
CA GLY A 253 13.48 1.88 -4.34
C GLY A 253 13.34 3.27 -4.96
N THR A 254 12.86 3.36 -6.18
CA THR A 254 12.37 4.62 -6.74
C THR A 254 10.94 4.87 -6.24
N PHE A 255 10.76 5.94 -5.49
CA PHE A 255 9.46 6.39 -4.98
C PHE A 255 8.86 7.39 -5.96
N LEU A 256 7.59 7.18 -6.33
CA LEU A 256 6.86 8.01 -7.28
C LEU A 256 5.62 8.60 -6.60
N VAL A 257 5.30 9.84 -6.99
CA VAL A 257 4.10 10.57 -6.54
C VAL A 257 3.41 11.13 -7.77
N GLU A 258 2.13 10.89 -7.89
CA GLU A 258 1.32 11.55 -8.92
C GLU A 258 1.22 13.04 -8.62
N ALA A 259 1.64 13.86 -9.58
CA ALA A 259 1.58 15.31 -9.46
C ALA A 259 0.19 15.82 -9.91
N ASP A 260 -0.42 16.66 -9.08
CA ASP A 260 -1.66 17.32 -9.40
C ASP A 260 -1.52 18.18 -10.69
N PRO A 261 -2.33 17.94 -11.73
CA PRO A 261 -2.28 18.71 -12.97
C PRO A 261 -2.42 20.23 -12.78
N GLU A 262 -3.21 20.66 -11.79
CA GLU A 262 -3.41 22.09 -11.50
C GLU A 262 -2.18 22.74 -10.85
N ARG A 263 -1.30 21.94 -10.25
CA ARG A 263 -0.07 22.39 -9.57
C ARG A 263 1.18 22.28 -10.44
N THR A 264 1.10 21.63 -11.59
CA THR A 264 2.20 21.59 -12.54
C THR A 264 2.23 22.85 -13.38
N ALA A 265 3.44 23.40 -13.61
CA ALA A 265 3.60 24.69 -14.29
C ALA A 265 3.09 24.68 -15.75
N ASP A 266 3.04 23.52 -16.36
CA ASP A 266 2.58 23.29 -17.71
C ASP A 266 1.12 22.76 -17.78
N GLY A 267 0.50 22.46 -16.63
CA GLY A 267 -0.87 21.97 -16.53
C GLY A 267 -1.06 20.55 -17.08
N THR A 268 0.02 19.82 -17.35
CA THR A 268 -0.06 18.48 -17.95
C THR A 268 -0.20 17.36 -16.91
N GLY A 269 0.01 17.65 -15.63
CA GLY A 269 0.12 16.63 -14.59
C GLY A 269 1.37 15.79 -14.78
N GLY A 270 1.38 14.60 -14.19
CA GLY A 270 2.44 13.63 -14.39
C GLY A 270 2.98 13.10 -13.06
N TRP A 271 3.99 12.25 -13.15
CA TRP A 271 4.59 11.63 -12.00
C TRP A 271 5.93 12.28 -11.66
N ARG A 272 6.14 12.56 -10.39
CA ARG A 272 7.44 12.92 -9.83
C ARG A 272 8.07 11.71 -9.19
N HIS A 273 9.40 11.65 -9.18
CA HIS A 273 10.10 10.52 -8.59
C HIS A 273 11.32 10.95 -7.79
N ARG A 274 11.72 10.06 -6.90
CA ARG A 274 12.95 10.16 -6.14
C ARG A 274 13.49 8.78 -5.82
N SER A 275 14.75 8.50 -6.21
CA SER A 275 15.43 7.30 -5.73
C SER A 275 15.78 7.44 -4.26
N LEU A 276 15.35 6.46 -3.46
CA LEU A 276 15.63 6.37 -2.03
C LEU A 276 16.91 5.56 -1.73
N GLY A 277 17.45 4.87 -2.73
CA GLY A 277 18.61 3.99 -2.56
C GLY A 277 18.33 2.80 -1.64
N LEU A 278 17.09 2.35 -1.61
CA LEU A 278 16.60 1.23 -0.82
C LEU A 278 16.32 0.05 -1.77
N PRO A 279 17.16 -0.98 -1.81
CA PRO A 279 16.87 -2.16 -2.62
C PRO A 279 15.82 -3.05 -1.96
N GLU A 280 15.23 -3.94 -2.77
CA GLU A 280 14.30 -4.96 -2.30
C GLU A 280 13.08 -4.35 -1.59
N VAL A 281 12.49 -3.33 -2.20
CA VAL A 281 11.20 -2.79 -1.74
C VAL A 281 10.09 -3.69 -2.26
N THR A 282 9.23 -4.16 -1.34
CA THR A 282 8.18 -5.15 -1.64
C THR A 282 6.77 -4.60 -1.44
N ALA A 283 6.58 -3.62 -0.55
CA ALA A 283 5.26 -3.08 -0.27
C ALA A 283 5.33 -1.62 0.20
N LEU A 284 4.20 -0.93 0.09
CA LEU A 284 4.00 0.48 0.39
C LEU A 284 2.66 0.69 1.10
N ALA A 285 2.69 1.39 2.22
CA ALA A 285 1.49 1.89 2.89
C ALA A 285 1.64 3.38 3.18
N VAL A 286 0.53 4.13 3.23
CA VAL A 286 0.50 5.57 3.51
C VAL A 286 -0.49 5.92 4.61
N VAL A 287 -0.18 6.99 5.37
CA VAL A 287 -1.00 7.57 6.44
C VAL A 287 -1.03 9.09 6.35
#